data_8a3064fc2a58260ba0d4554083d0f258
#
_entry.id   8a3064fc2a58260ba0d4554083d0f258
#
_cell.length_a   1.000
_cell.length_b   1.000
_cell.length_c   1.000
_cell.angle_alpha   90.00
_cell.angle_beta   90.00
_cell.angle_gamma   90.00
#
_symmetry.space_group_name_H-M   'P 1'
#
loop_
_entity.id
_entity.type
_entity.pdbx_description
1 polymer ?
#
loop_
_entity_poly.entity_id
_entity_poly.type
_entity_poly.pdbx_seq_one_letter_code
_entity_poly.pdbx_strand_id
1 'polypeptide(L)'
;MAFGKRIKRIRQLKGLTQRELGEKIGFSGKAADIRIAQYESETRQPKDKIAETMADALEVPAFALNVPDVDSDYGVMHTLFTLEDEYGFKISNIDGRLCITLDKEHPSFLSFFGMLNAWQKQYQKLKDGE
;
A
#
# COMPACT_ATOMS: atom_id res chain seq x y z
N MET A 1 -6.35 -9.85 -4.38
CA MET A 1 -5.31 -8.80 -4.49
C MET A 1 -5.58 -7.69 -3.47
N ALA A 2 -4.54 -7.04 -2.99
CA ALA A 2 -4.67 -6.02 -1.96
C ALA A 2 -5.16 -4.65 -2.46
N PHE A 3 -5.32 -4.49 -3.78
CA PHE A 3 -5.70 -3.23 -4.41
C PHE A 3 -7.04 -2.68 -3.92
N GLY A 4 -8.07 -3.53 -3.89
CA GLY A 4 -9.41 -3.12 -3.47
C GLY A 4 -9.46 -2.66 -2.02
N LYS A 5 -8.82 -3.41 -1.14
CA LYS A 5 -8.71 -3.04 0.27
C LYS A 5 -7.95 -1.73 0.46
N ARG A 6 -6.92 -1.52 -0.36
CA ARG A 6 -6.11 -0.31 -0.33
C ARG A 6 -6.92 0.92 -0.74
N ILE A 7 -7.70 0.80 -1.82
CA ILE A 7 -8.61 1.86 -2.27
C ILE A 7 -9.58 2.23 -1.15
N LYS A 8 -10.22 1.22 -0.57
CA LYS A 8 -11.21 1.43 0.50
C LYS A 8 -10.60 2.14 1.68
N ARG A 9 -9.43 1.69 2.13
CA ARG A 9 -8.75 2.30 3.28
C ARG A 9 -8.41 3.77 3.01
N ILE A 10 -7.80 4.07 1.87
CA ILE A 10 -7.40 5.45 1.55
C ILE A 10 -8.63 6.32 1.38
N ARG A 11 -9.67 5.81 0.70
CA ARG A 11 -10.94 6.53 0.54
C ARG A 11 -11.53 6.93 1.90
N GLN A 12 -11.58 5.98 2.83
CA GLN A 12 -12.10 6.22 4.17
C GLN A 12 -11.24 7.22 4.94
N LEU A 13 -9.92 7.13 4.83
CA LEU A 13 -9.00 8.09 5.44
C LEU A 13 -9.20 9.51 4.90
N LYS A 14 -9.58 9.63 3.64
CA LYS A 14 -9.89 10.93 3.01
C LYS A 14 -11.32 11.40 3.29
N GLY A 15 -12.12 10.61 3.99
CA GLY A 15 -13.49 10.95 4.30
C GLY A 15 -14.46 10.93 3.12
N LEU A 16 -14.12 10.19 2.06
CA LEU A 16 -14.96 10.12 0.86
C LEU A 16 -15.89 8.91 0.90
N THR A 17 -17.13 9.11 0.42
CA THR A 17 -18.04 8.01 0.16
C THR A 17 -17.65 7.32 -1.16
N GLN A 18 -18.18 6.13 -1.39
CA GLN A 18 -17.98 5.43 -2.67
C GLN A 18 -18.50 6.28 -3.83
N ARG A 19 -19.65 6.93 -3.67
CA ARG A 19 -20.22 7.80 -4.69
C ARG A 19 -19.31 8.99 -4.98
N GLU A 20 -18.83 9.66 -3.94
CA GLU A 20 -17.94 10.81 -4.09
C GLU A 20 -16.67 10.45 -4.85
N LEU A 21 -16.04 9.33 -4.50
CA LEU A 21 -14.86 8.87 -5.23
C LEU A 21 -15.21 8.53 -6.68
N GLY A 22 -16.32 7.81 -6.90
CA GLY A 22 -16.75 7.45 -8.24
C GLY A 22 -17.02 8.66 -9.12
N GLU A 23 -17.63 9.69 -8.56
CA GLU A 23 -17.89 10.94 -9.28
C GLU A 23 -16.59 11.68 -9.61
N LYS A 24 -15.64 11.69 -8.71
CA LYS A 24 -14.32 12.30 -8.96
C LYS A 24 -13.58 11.64 -10.11
N ILE A 25 -13.82 10.36 -10.37
CA ILE A 25 -13.13 9.63 -11.45
C ILE A 25 -13.98 9.54 -12.74
N GLY A 26 -15.12 10.22 -12.78
CA GLY A 26 -15.89 10.38 -14.01
C GLY A 26 -17.17 9.57 -14.11
N PHE A 27 -17.55 8.81 -13.09
CA PHE A 27 -18.84 8.13 -13.06
C PHE A 27 -19.88 9.05 -12.39
N SER A 28 -21.16 8.79 -12.60
CA SER A 28 -22.22 9.61 -12.03
C SER A 28 -23.35 8.76 -11.43
N GLY A 29 -23.97 9.27 -10.36
CA GLY A 29 -25.12 8.66 -9.71
C GLY A 29 -24.82 7.28 -9.15
N LYS A 30 -25.75 6.36 -9.40
CA LYS A 30 -25.62 4.96 -8.94
C LYS A 30 -24.44 4.24 -9.58
N ALA A 31 -24.07 4.61 -10.81
CA ALA A 31 -22.93 4.02 -11.48
C ALA A 31 -21.64 4.28 -10.71
N ALA A 32 -21.51 5.44 -10.07
CA ALA A 32 -20.36 5.78 -9.24
C ALA A 32 -20.25 4.84 -8.05
N ASP A 33 -21.33 4.67 -7.27
CA ASP A 33 -21.37 3.74 -6.15
C ASP A 33 -21.01 2.31 -6.56
N ILE A 34 -21.69 1.83 -7.58
CA ILE A 34 -21.56 0.43 -8.04
C ILE A 34 -20.13 0.17 -8.51
N ARG A 35 -19.56 1.09 -9.27
CA ARG A 35 -18.22 0.89 -9.82
C ARG A 35 -17.16 0.85 -8.74
N ILE A 36 -17.22 1.78 -7.77
CA ILE A 36 -16.26 1.78 -6.66
C ILE A 36 -16.44 0.55 -5.79
N ALA A 37 -17.70 0.15 -5.50
CA ALA A 37 -17.94 -1.08 -4.75
C ALA A 37 -17.34 -2.31 -5.45
N GLN A 38 -17.43 -2.38 -6.77
CA GLN A 38 -16.83 -3.46 -7.55
C GLN A 38 -15.31 -3.46 -7.48
N TYR A 39 -14.69 -2.29 -7.52
CA TYR A 39 -13.23 -2.17 -7.38
C TYR A 39 -12.77 -2.56 -5.98
N GLU A 40 -13.47 -2.09 -4.96
CA GLU A 40 -13.12 -2.40 -3.56
C GLU A 40 -13.31 -3.88 -3.22
N SER A 41 -14.33 -4.52 -3.78
CA SER A 41 -14.57 -5.96 -3.58
C SER A 41 -13.76 -6.84 -4.52
N GLU A 42 -13.03 -6.23 -5.45
CA GLU A 42 -12.23 -6.90 -6.48
C GLU A 42 -13.04 -7.77 -7.44
N THR A 43 -14.36 -7.52 -7.51
CA THR A 43 -15.22 -8.10 -8.53
C THR A 43 -14.83 -7.57 -9.92
N ARG A 44 -14.27 -6.37 -9.95
CA ARG A 44 -13.77 -5.74 -11.17
C ARG A 44 -12.42 -5.09 -10.88
N GLN A 45 -11.50 -5.21 -11.83
CA GLN A 45 -10.17 -4.61 -11.75
C GLN A 45 -10.14 -3.33 -12.57
N PRO A 46 -9.72 -2.19 -12.01
CA PRO A 46 -9.59 -0.97 -12.81
C PRO A 46 -8.42 -1.10 -13.79
N LYS A 47 -8.62 -0.57 -15.00
CA LYS A 47 -7.53 -0.45 -15.97
C LYS A 47 -6.57 0.65 -15.53
N ASP A 48 -5.35 0.62 -16.07
CA ASP A 48 -4.27 1.53 -15.67
C ASP A 48 -4.70 3.00 -15.64
N LYS A 49 -5.42 3.45 -16.67
CA LYS A 49 -5.87 4.83 -16.75
C LYS A 49 -6.84 5.20 -15.62
N ILE A 50 -7.75 4.29 -15.27
CA ILE A 50 -8.68 4.51 -14.17
C ILE A 50 -7.95 4.45 -12.83
N ALA A 51 -6.97 3.57 -12.70
CA ALA A 51 -6.14 3.49 -11.49
C ALA A 51 -5.36 4.79 -11.28
N GLU A 52 -4.80 5.38 -12.32
CA GLU A 52 -4.12 6.68 -12.27
C GLU A 52 -5.07 7.80 -11.87
N THR A 53 -6.25 7.85 -12.50
CA THR A 53 -7.28 8.84 -12.17
C THR A 53 -7.75 8.70 -10.73
N MET A 54 -7.85 7.47 -10.25
CA MET A 54 -8.23 7.17 -8.88
C MET A 54 -7.15 7.65 -7.89
N ALA A 55 -5.88 7.40 -8.21
CA ALA A 55 -4.77 7.88 -7.39
C ALA A 55 -4.80 9.41 -7.29
N ASP A 56 -5.03 10.10 -8.40
CA ASP A 56 -5.16 11.56 -8.43
C ASP A 56 -6.33 12.03 -7.56
N ALA A 57 -7.48 11.38 -7.68
CA ALA A 57 -8.66 11.71 -6.89
C ALA A 57 -8.45 11.49 -5.40
N LEU A 58 -7.65 10.49 -5.03
CA LEU A 58 -7.31 10.19 -3.64
C LEU A 58 -6.09 10.98 -3.14
N GLU A 59 -5.48 11.77 -4.04
CA GLU A 59 -4.29 12.58 -3.72
C GLU A 59 -3.12 11.76 -3.23
N VAL A 60 -2.89 10.60 -3.86
CA VAL A 60 -1.77 9.72 -3.58
C VAL A 60 -1.03 9.39 -4.88
N PRO A 61 0.25 9.03 -4.81
CA PRO A 61 0.95 8.55 -6.01
C PRO A 61 0.35 7.23 -6.50
N ALA A 62 0.39 6.99 -7.82
CA ALA A 62 -0.18 5.77 -8.40
C ALA A 62 0.40 4.49 -7.76
N PHE A 63 1.68 4.48 -7.42
CA PHE A 63 2.31 3.32 -6.79
C PHE A 63 1.76 3.02 -5.39
N ALA A 64 1.10 3.98 -4.73
CA ALA A 64 0.48 3.73 -3.42
C ALA A 64 -0.71 2.78 -3.52
N LEU A 65 -1.33 2.67 -4.69
CA LEU A 65 -2.42 1.74 -4.95
C LEU A 65 -1.93 0.42 -5.53
N ASN A 66 -0.74 0.40 -6.09
CA ASN A 66 -0.16 -0.79 -6.72
C ASN A 66 0.68 -1.55 -5.70
N VAL A 67 0.05 -2.52 -5.05
CA VAL A 67 0.70 -3.32 -4.01
C VAL A 67 0.88 -4.76 -4.50
N PRO A 68 1.93 -5.45 -4.03
CA PRO A 68 2.13 -6.86 -4.38
C PRO A 68 1.02 -7.74 -3.80
N ASP A 69 0.93 -8.97 -4.29
CA ASP A 69 -0.02 -9.94 -3.76
C ASP A 69 0.40 -10.35 -2.35
N VAL A 70 -0.37 -9.89 -1.37
CA VAL A 70 -0.15 -10.20 0.04
C VAL A 70 -1.41 -10.84 0.66
N ASP A 71 -2.28 -11.39 -0.18
CA ASP A 71 -3.54 -12.00 0.28
C ASP A 71 -3.36 -13.44 0.78
N SER A 72 -2.17 -14.01 0.60
CA SER A 72 -1.86 -15.37 1.06
C SER A 72 -0.51 -15.38 1.75
N ASP A 73 -0.28 -16.39 2.59
CA ASP A 73 1.02 -16.58 3.23
C ASP A 73 2.13 -16.74 2.19
N TYR A 74 1.84 -17.43 1.08
CA TYR A 74 2.79 -17.58 -0.01
C TYR A 74 3.14 -16.24 -0.65
N GLY A 75 2.12 -15.41 -0.90
CA GLY A 75 2.34 -14.07 -1.48
C GLY A 75 3.18 -13.20 -0.56
N VAL A 76 2.92 -13.24 0.73
CA VAL A 76 3.72 -12.51 1.73
C VAL A 76 5.16 -13.00 1.72
N MET A 77 5.38 -14.31 1.78
CA MET A 77 6.74 -14.86 1.81
C MET A 77 7.51 -14.57 0.52
N HIS A 78 6.87 -14.68 -0.64
CA HIS A 78 7.53 -14.35 -1.91
C HIS A 78 7.86 -12.86 -2.03
N THR A 79 7.03 -12.00 -1.46
CA THR A 79 7.33 -10.57 -1.37
C THR A 79 8.57 -10.34 -0.50
N LEU A 80 8.66 -11.00 0.64
CA LEU A 80 9.83 -10.91 1.54
C LEU A 80 11.09 -11.44 0.86
N PHE A 81 10.98 -12.55 0.12
CA PHE A 81 12.11 -13.10 -0.63
C PHE A 81 12.61 -12.14 -1.71
N THR A 82 11.69 -11.46 -2.39
CA THR A 82 12.06 -10.44 -3.37
C THR A 82 12.79 -9.28 -2.71
N LEU A 83 12.33 -8.84 -1.54
CA LEU A 83 13.00 -7.78 -0.78
C LEU A 83 14.39 -8.21 -0.33
N GLU A 84 14.58 -9.47 0.02
CA GLU A 84 15.89 -10.01 0.34
C GLU A 84 16.82 -9.96 -0.87
N ASP A 85 16.35 -10.50 -2.01
CA ASP A 85 17.15 -10.61 -3.23
C ASP A 85 17.51 -9.25 -3.83
N GLU A 86 16.54 -8.34 -3.89
CA GLU A 86 16.70 -7.08 -4.62
C GLU A 86 17.24 -5.95 -3.76
N TYR A 87 16.94 -5.95 -2.46
CA TYR A 87 17.17 -4.79 -1.62
C TYR A 87 17.95 -5.06 -0.34
N GLY A 88 18.37 -6.31 -0.13
CA GLY A 88 19.20 -6.67 1.02
C GLY A 88 18.47 -6.69 2.36
N PHE A 89 17.16 -6.95 2.34
CA PHE A 89 16.43 -7.21 3.57
C PHE A 89 16.84 -8.62 4.06
N LYS A 90 17.02 -8.78 5.37
CA LYS A 90 17.50 -10.04 5.95
C LYS A 90 16.62 -10.44 7.13
N ILE A 91 16.32 -11.73 7.21
CA ILE A 91 15.71 -12.27 8.43
C ILE A 91 16.82 -12.43 9.47
N SER A 92 16.58 -11.95 10.67
CA SER A 92 17.55 -11.97 11.75
C SER A 92 16.91 -12.39 13.07
N ASN A 93 17.73 -12.87 13.98
CA ASN A 93 17.31 -13.20 15.34
C ASN A 93 18.13 -12.33 16.29
N ILE A 94 17.47 -11.41 16.98
CA ILE A 94 18.12 -10.53 17.95
C ILE A 94 17.47 -10.77 19.30
N ASP A 95 18.22 -11.30 20.24
CA ASP A 95 17.77 -11.63 21.60
C ASP A 95 16.51 -12.52 21.61
N GLY A 96 16.49 -13.53 20.72
CA GLY A 96 15.38 -14.47 20.61
C GLY A 96 14.17 -13.95 19.81
N ARG A 97 14.25 -12.73 19.28
CA ARG A 97 13.18 -12.16 18.47
C ARG A 97 13.53 -12.22 17.00
N LEU A 98 12.61 -12.76 16.22
CA LEU A 98 12.74 -12.72 14.77
C LEU A 98 12.42 -11.31 14.30
N CYS A 99 13.29 -10.76 13.47
CA CYS A 99 13.12 -9.40 12.94
C CYS A 99 13.72 -9.32 11.54
N ILE A 100 13.32 -8.29 10.81
CA ILE A 100 13.89 -8.02 9.49
C ILE A 100 14.86 -6.87 9.64
N THR A 101 16.08 -7.09 9.19
CA THR A 101 17.15 -6.09 9.24
C THR A 101 17.60 -5.77 7.81
N LEU A 102 18.41 -4.74 7.67
CA LEU A 102 19.00 -4.37 6.39
C LEU A 102 20.46 -4.81 6.34
N ASP A 103 20.88 -5.35 5.20
CA ASP A 103 22.28 -5.67 4.95
C ASP A 103 23.04 -4.35 4.73
N LYS A 104 23.97 -4.03 5.63
CA LYS A 104 24.77 -2.80 5.57
C LYS A 104 25.66 -2.73 4.33
N GLU A 105 25.99 -3.87 3.76
CA GLU A 105 26.86 -3.94 2.58
C GLU A 105 26.06 -3.80 1.27
N HIS A 106 24.72 -3.87 1.32
CA HIS A 106 23.91 -3.75 0.13
C HIS A 106 23.85 -2.31 -0.38
N PRO A 107 23.91 -2.09 -1.72
CA PRO A 107 23.85 -0.73 -2.29
C PRO A 107 22.61 0.07 -1.89
N SER A 108 21.49 -0.59 -1.59
CA SER A 108 20.23 0.06 -1.19
C SER A 108 20.17 0.42 0.28
N PHE A 109 21.19 0.08 1.09
CA PHE A 109 21.12 0.23 2.54
C PHE A 109 20.79 1.66 2.99
N LEU A 110 21.53 2.64 2.50
CA LEU A 110 21.35 4.04 2.95
C LEU A 110 19.94 4.55 2.61
N SER A 111 19.44 4.22 1.44
CA SER A 111 18.11 4.63 0.99
C SER A 111 17.02 4.05 1.90
N PHE A 112 17.03 2.75 2.11
CA PHE A 112 16.01 2.09 2.94
C PHE A 112 16.17 2.41 4.41
N PHE A 113 17.40 2.56 4.91
CA PHE A 113 17.62 2.99 6.27
C PHE A 113 16.94 4.33 6.53
N GLY A 114 17.12 5.30 5.62
CA GLY A 114 16.49 6.61 5.76
C GLY A 114 14.96 6.53 5.76
N MET A 115 14.39 5.77 4.83
CA MET A 115 12.94 5.63 4.74
C MET A 115 12.34 4.91 5.94
N LEU A 116 12.95 3.80 6.37
CA LEU A 116 12.47 3.05 7.53
C LEU A 116 12.62 3.83 8.82
N ASN A 117 13.69 4.60 8.95
CA ASN A 117 13.91 5.47 10.10
C ASN A 117 12.81 6.57 10.16
N ALA A 118 12.47 7.16 9.02
CA ALA A 118 11.40 8.14 8.95
C ALA A 118 10.05 7.50 9.32
N TRP A 119 9.77 6.30 8.84
CA TRP A 119 8.56 5.56 9.19
C TRP A 119 8.49 5.29 10.70
N GLN A 120 9.59 4.82 11.28
CA GLN A 120 9.65 4.53 12.72
C GLN A 120 9.37 5.80 13.56
N LYS A 121 9.89 6.93 13.13
CA LYS A 121 9.63 8.20 13.81
C LYS A 121 8.17 8.62 13.73
N GLN A 122 7.54 8.45 12.58
CA GLN A 122 6.12 8.74 12.42
C GLN A 122 5.26 7.79 13.24
N TYR A 123 5.61 6.52 13.26
CA TYR A 123 4.92 5.52 14.09
C TYR A 123 4.98 5.92 15.56
N GLN A 124 6.16 6.36 16.05
CA GLN A 124 6.33 6.75 17.43
C GLN A 124 5.47 7.97 17.77
N LYS A 125 5.43 8.96 16.89
CA LYS A 125 4.55 10.13 17.06
C LYS A 125 3.09 9.73 17.16
N LEU A 126 2.62 8.86 16.29
CA LEU A 126 1.25 8.39 16.30
C LEU A 126 0.93 7.68 17.61
N LYS A 127 1.84 6.83 18.08
CA LYS A 127 1.71 6.10 19.34
C LYS A 127 1.67 7.04 20.55
N ASP A 128 2.43 8.13 20.50
CA ASP A 128 2.48 9.14 21.56
C ASP A 128 1.31 10.13 21.50
N GLY A 129 0.42 10.01 20.52
CA GLY A 129 -0.73 10.89 20.35
C GLY A 129 -0.42 12.22 19.69
N GLU A 130 0.68 12.31 18.99
CA GLU A 130 1.10 13.54 18.28
C GLU A 130 0.65 13.62 16.85
#